data_bcc5a35af60022075b3d2f7d36c3e59c
#
_entry.id   bcc5a35af60022075b3d2f7d36c3e59c
#
_cell.length_a   1.000
_cell.length_b   1.000
_cell.length_c   1.000
_cell.angle_alpha   90.00
_cell.angle_beta   90.00
_cell.angle_gamma   90.00
#
_symmetry.space_group_name_H-M   'P 1'
#
loop_
_entity.id
_entity.type
_entity.pdbx_description
1 polymer ?
#
loop_
_entity_poly.entity_id
_entity_poly.type
_entity_poly.pdbx_seq_one_letter_code
_entity_poly.pdbx_strand_id
1 'polypeptide(L)'
;MAGWNLEPAYASLSDEFGSLDAVFALEGERLTRDPLSEVIKVQREGVNYYVKRYVGAGKGLRRYLGKPRVKSEWQNLKRFAKWGIPTAEVVAWGLERRGTAYDRGALITRELPNTEDLSAVAKREDPRLSDRSWVDTISRQVARYTRAMHDQNFTHNDLKWRNLLVDDQARVFLIDCPNGAFWTSFMLRYRITKDLACLDKLGKYHLSNTQRLRFYLQYRQRTRLNASDKKRIRHVVSFFEGRE
;
A
#
# COMPACT_ATOMS: atom_id res chain seq x y z
N MET A 1 -4.18 27.83 2.26
CA MET A 1 -3.24 27.73 3.40
C MET A 1 -2.48 26.42 3.25
N ALA A 2 -1.18 26.46 3.37
CA ALA A 2 -0.33 25.27 3.48
C ALA A 2 -0.60 24.62 4.84
N GLY A 3 -0.91 23.35 4.85
CA GLY A 3 -1.00 22.56 6.07
C GLY A 3 0.15 21.54 6.08
N TRP A 4 1.19 21.80 6.87
CA TRP A 4 2.25 20.83 7.14
C TRP A 4 2.14 20.33 8.57
N ASN A 5 2.35 19.06 8.78
CA ASN A 5 2.30 18.42 10.11
C ASN A 5 3.48 17.47 10.24
N LEU A 6 4.37 17.77 11.17
CA LEU A 6 5.42 16.88 11.67
C LEU A 6 4.88 16.20 12.94
N GLU A 7 4.92 14.88 12.98
CA GLU A 7 4.46 14.13 14.17
C GLU A 7 5.38 14.46 15.36
N PRO A 8 4.85 14.70 16.57
CA PRO A 8 5.63 15.20 17.72
C PRO A 8 6.85 14.34 18.10
N ALA A 9 6.78 13.04 17.85
CA ALA A 9 7.90 12.11 18.10
C ALA A 9 9.15 12.42 17.26
N TYR A 10 9.04 13.23 16.22
CA TYR A 10 10.11 13.59 15.28
C TYR A 10 10.48 15.08 15.35
N ALA A 11 10.16 15.77 16.46
CA ALA A 11 10.44 17.20 16.63
C ALA A 11 11.94 17.53 16.50
N SER A 12 12.86 16.61 16.82
CA SER A 12 14.30 16.77 16.60
C SER A 12 14.71 16.96 15.14
N LEU A 13 13.87 16.54 14.19
CA LEU A 13 14.10 16.66 12.75
C LEU A 13 13.37 17.88 12.14
N SER A 14 12.95 18.85 12.98
CA SER A 14 12.18 20.03 12.54
C SER A 14 12.90 20.90 11.51
N ASP A 15 14.22 21.01 11.56
CA ASP A 15 15.00 21.82 10.62
C ASP A 15 14.87 21.28 9.18
N GLU A 16 14.78 19.97 9.01
CA GLU A 16 14.72 19.32 7.70
C GLU A 16 13.31 18.85 7.31
N PHE A 17 12.52 18.41 8.29
CA PHE A 17 11.19 17.86 8.06
C PHE A 17 10.06 18.79 8.55
N GLY A 18 10.40 19.96 9.08
CA GLY A 18 9.43 20.87 9.72
C GLY A 18 8.60 21.72 8.74
N SER A 19 8.98 21.79 7.46
CA SER A 19 8.21 22.54 6.46
C SER A 19 8.19 21.82 5.11
N LEU A 20 7.18 22.15 4.29
CA LEU A 20 7.10 21.58 2.95
C LEU A 20 8.25 22.09 2.04
N ASP A 21 8.71 23.34 2.23
CA ASP A 21 9.85 23.90 1.50
C ASP A 21 11.14 23.14 1.83
N ALA A 22 11.42 22.93 3.10
CA ALA A 22 12.57 22.14 3.55
C ALA A 22 12.53 20.73 2.95
N VAL A 23 11.36 20.06 3.00
CA VAL A 23 11.18 18.71 2.45
C VAL A 23 11.38 18.66 0.94
N PHE A 24 10.98 19.70 0.20
CA PHE A 24 11.24 19.76 -1.25
C PHE A 24 12.70 20.09 -1.60
N ALA A 25 13.44 20.69 -0.69
CA ALA A 25 14.87 20.96 -0.83
C ALA A 25 15.77 19.78 -0.44
N LEU A 26 15.25 18.73 0.23
CA LEU A 26 16.04 17.57 0.63
C LEU A 26 16.70 16.89 -0.57
N GLU A 27 17.96 16.54 -0.41
CA GLU A 27 18.66 15.65 -1.32
C GLU A 27 18.72 14.24 -0.75
N GLY A 28 18.66 13.23 -1.62
CA GLY A 28 18.70 11.83 -1.21
C GLY A 28 18.75 10.88 -2.41
N GLU A 29 18.87 9.59 -2.11
CA GLU A 29 18.82 8.55 -3.12
C GLU A 29 17.44 8.50 -3.77
N ARG A 30 17.38 8.74 -5.09
CA ARG A 30 16.11 8.68 -5.84
C ARG A 30 15.74 7.23 -6.14
N LEU A 31 14.63 6.77 -5.58
CA LEU A 31 14.14 5.40 -5.76
C LEU A 31 13.17 5.28 -6.93
N THR A 32 12.23 6.23 -7.04
CA THR A 32 11.24 6.24 -8.13
C THR A 32 10.91 7.66 -8.55
N ARG A 33 10.52 7.82 -9.82
CA ARG A 33 9.97 9.07 -10.34
C ARG A 33 8.90 8.78 -11.37
N ASP A 34 7.75 9.40 -11.21
CA ASP A 34 6.69 9.45 -12.20
C ASP A 34 6.28 10.93 -12.46
N PRO A 35 5.47 11.24 -13.47
CA PRO A 35 5.10 12.63 -13.78
C PRO A 35 4.39 13.40 -12.65
N LEU A 36 3.89 12.72 -11.63
CA LEU A 36 3.10 13.31 -10.55
C LEU A 36 3.76 13.16 -9.17
N SER A 37 4.75 12.30 -9.04
CA SER A 37 5.43 12.07 -7.75
C SER A 37 6.86 11.54 -7.93
N GLU A 38 7.68 11.78 -6.91
CA GLU A 38 8.97 11.13 -6.75
C GLU A 38 9.12 10.60 -5.33
N VAL A 39 9.91 9.56 -5.17
CA VAL A 39 10.31 9.03 -3.86
C VAL A 39 11.83 9.09 -3.75
N ILE A 40 12.30 9.74 -2.71
CA ILE A 40 13.71 9.72 -2.32
C ILE A 40 13.86 9.04 -0.97
N LYS A 41 15.02 8.41 -0.76
CA LYS A 41 15.45 7.87 0.53
C LYS A 41 16.48 8.83 1.11
N VAL A 42 16.27 9.23 2.35
CA VAL A 42 17.20 10.07 3.12
C VAL A 42 17.55 9.38 4.42
N GLN A 43 18.79 9.55 4.89
CA GLN A 43 19.23 9.00 6.16
C GLN A 43 19.47 10.13 7.16
N ARG A 44 18.91 10.01 8.37
CA ARG A 44 19.10 10.96 9.48
C ARG A 44 19.29 10.18 10.78
N GLU A 45 20.33 10.52 11.52
CA GLU A 45 20.64 9.86 12.80
C GLU A 45 20.70 8.33 12.70
N GLY A 46 21.23 7.80 11.59
CA GLY A 46 21.31 6.36 11.33
C GLY A 46 19.99 5.69 10.92
N VAL A 47 18.89 6.44 10.84
CA VAL A 47 17.57 5.96 10.41
C VAL A 47 17.28 6.41 8.98
N ASN A 48 16.72 5.53 8.18
CA ASN A 48 16.26 5.86 6.84
C ASN A 48 14.80 6.32 6.84
N TYR A 49 14.52 7.29 5.98
CA TYR A 49 13.18 7.83 5.74
C TYR A 49 12.88 7.84 4.25
N TYR A 50 11.65 7.50 3.89
CA TYR A 50 11.13 7.60 2.54
C TYR A 50 10.31 8.88 2.41
N VAL A 51 10.78 9.79 1.57
CA VAL A 51 10.14 11.08 1.30
C VAL A 51 9.46 11.00 -0.05
N LYS A 52 8.14 10.93 -0.05
CA LYS A 52 7.31 10.90 -1.25
C LYS A 52 6.76 12.30 -1.51
N ARG A 53 7.26 12.94 -2.57
CA ARG A 53 6.86 14.28 -3.01
C ARG A 53 5.85 14.17 -4.14
N TYR A 54 4.79 14.94 -4.06
CA TYR A 54 3.75 15.03 -5.07
C TYR A 54 3.76 16.41 -5.72
N VAL A 55 3.92 16.45 -7.04
CA VAL A 55 3.99 17.68 -7.85
C VAL A 55 2.70 17.84 -8.67
N GLY A 56 1.58 18.00 -7.98
CA GLY A 56 0.28 18.19 -8.59
C GLY A 56 -0.71 17.04 -8.32
N ALA A 57 -1.99 17.31 -8.60
CA ALA A 57 -3.10 16.37 -8.34
C ALA A 57 -3.59 15.62 -9.60
N GLY A 58 -2.85 15.71 -10.70
CA GLY A 58 -3.27 15.17 -12.00
C GLY A 58 -3.72 16.26 -12.99
N LYS A 59 -4.20 15.83 -14.16
CA LYS A 59 -4.63 16.74 -15.25
C LYS A 59 -6.10 17.16 -15.11
N GLY A 60 -6.44 18.36 -15.62
CA GLY A 60 -7.81 18.85 -15.72
C GLY A 60 -8.49 19.07 -14.37
N LEU A 61 -9.79 18.78 -14.28
CA LEU A 61 -10.63 19.02 -13.09
C LEU A 61 -10.14 18.31 -11.82
N ARG A 62 -9.37 17.23 -11.91
CA ARG A 62 -8.78 16.53 -10.76
C ARG A 62 -7.83 17.40 -9.95
N ARG A 63 -7.33 18.48 -10.53
CA ARG A 63 -6.48 19.47 -9.85
C ARG A 63 -7.25 20.31 -8.82
N TYR A 64 -8.56 20.44 -9.01
CA TYR A 64 -9.46 21.25 -8.18
C TYR A 64 -10.39 20.40 -7.32
N LEU A 65 -10.82 19.28 -7.85
CA LEU A 65 -11.84 18.40 -7.25
C LEU A 65 -11.23 17.09 -6.76
N GLY A 66 -11.81 16.59 -5.67
CA GLY A 66 -11.43 15.31 -5.10
C GLY A 66 -10.38 15.42 -3.99
N LYS A 67 -9.99 14.26 -3.49
CA LYS A 67 -9.04 14.13 -2.40
C LYS A 67 -7.63 13.98 -2.95
N PRO A 68 -6.67 14.86 -2.59
CA PRO A 68 -5.28 14.74 -3.03
C PRO A 68 -4.67 13.40 -2.60
N ARG A 69 -3.82 12.82 -3.47
CA ARG A 69 -3.18 11.51 -3.23
C ARG A 69 -2.42 11.47 -1.91
N VAL A 70 -1.63 12.50 -1.60
CA VAL A 70 -0.88 12.59 -0.34
C VAL A 70 -1.80 12.50 0.88
N LYS A 71 -2.93 13.22 0.87
CA LYS A 71 -3.91 13.18 1.95
C LYS A 71 -4.60 11.81 2.05
N SER A 72 -4.88 11.19 0.90
CA SER A 72 -5.46 9.83 0.86
C SER A 72 -4.49 8.81 1.45
N GLU A 73 -3.23 8.82 1.02
CA GLU A 73 -2.20 7.89 1.48
C GLU A 73 -1.96 8.03 2.99
N TRP A 74 -1.72 9.24 3.48
CA TRP A 74 -1.59 9.50 4.92
C TRP A 74 -2.77 8.94 5.73
N GLN A 75 -4.00 9.27 5.32
CA GLN A 75 -5.19 8.78 6.05
C GLN A 75 -5.35 7.26 5.99
N ASN A 76 -4.96 6.64 4.87
CA ASN A 76 -5.08 5.20 4.72
C ASN A 76 -4.03 4.46 5.57
N LEU A 77 -2.79 4.97 5.67
CA LEU A 77 -1.79 4.44 6.60
C LEU A 77 -2.27 4.54 8.06
N LYS A 78 -2.83 5.69 8.47
CA LYS A 78 -3.43 5.82 9.82
C LYS A 78 -4.62 4.86 10.04
N ARG A 79 -5.42 4.55 9.01
CA ARG A 79 -6.49 3.55 9.10
C ARG A 79 -5.93 2.14 9.25
N PHE A 80 -4.89 1.80 8.50
CA PHE A 80 -4.23 0.50 8.62
C PHE A 80 -3.75 0.25 10.05
N ALA A 81 -3.04 1.20 10.64
CA ALA A 81 -2.63 1.11 12.04
C ALA A 81 -3.84 0.92 12.98
N LYS A 82 -4.93 1.68 12.78
CA LYS A 82 -6.16 1.54 13.58
C LYS A 82 -6.84 0.17 13.41
N TRP A 83 -6.73 -0.46 12.24
CA TRP A 83 -7.31 -1.77 11.96
C TRP A 83 -6.36 -2.93 12.31
N GLY A 84 -5.23 -2.65 12.96
CA GLY A 84 -4.24 -3.66 13.33
C GLY A 84 -3.50 -4.25 12.12
N ILE A 85 -3.40 -3.49 11.03
CA ILE A 85 -2.62 -3.82 9.85
C ILE A 85 -1.26 -3.13 9.99
N PRO A 86 -0.14 -3.87 10.12
CA PRO A 86 1.18 -3.28 10.18
C PRO A 86 1.50 -2.48 8.92
N THR A 87 2.06 -1.29 9.11
CA THR A 87 2.40 -0.36 8.03
C THR A 87 3.56 0.54 8.44
N ALA A 88 4.12 1.28 7.50
CA ALA A 88 5.16 2.26 7.78
C ALA A 88 4.63 3.39 8.68
N GLU A 89 5.44 3.80 9.65
CA GLU A 89 5.13 4.92 10.53
C GLU A 89 5.19 6.23 9.76
N VAL A 90 4.14 7.05 9.91
CA VAL A 90 4.10 8.39 9.34
C VAL A 90 4.91 9.33 10.21
N VAL A 91 5.86 10.04 9.60
CA VAL A 91 6.74 11.04 10.23
C VAL A 91 6.20 12.43 10.03
N ALA A 92 5.90 12.78 8.78
CA ALA A 92 5.32 14.08 8.45
C ALA A 92 4.47 13.98 7.18
N TRP A 93 3.53 14.90 7.04
CA TRP A 93 2.74 15.04 5.82
C TRP A 93 2.18 16.44 5.69
N GLY A 94 1.91 16.82 4.47
CA GLY A 94 1.18 18.07 4.21
C GLY A 94 0.98 18.34 2.74
N LEU A 95 0.26 19.42 2.46
CA LEU A 95 -0.05 19.83 1.11
C LEU A 95 -0.24 21.34 1.04
N GLU A 96 0.01 21.90 -0.13
CA GLU A 96 -0.24 23.29 -0.48
C GLU A 96 -1.25 23.40 -1.61
N ARG A 97 -1.97 24.52 -1.59
CA ARG A 97 -2.86 24.92 -2.67
C ARG A 97 -2.47 26.31 -3.16
N ARG A 98 -2.50 26.50 -4.48
CA ARG A 98 -2.41 27.82 -5.11
C ARG A 98 -3.83 28.24 -5.51
N GLY A 99 -4.43 29.13 -4.73
CA GLY A 99 -5.86 29.42 -4.82
C GLY A 99 -6.69 28.17 -4.48
N THR A 100 -7.56 27.76 -5.37
CA THR A 100 -8.39 26.56 -5.22
C THR A 100 -7.72 25.28 -5.72
N ALA A 101 -6.66 25.41 -6.53
CA ALA A 101 -5.95 24.27 -7.11
C ALA A 101 -4.98 23.63 -6.11
N TYR A 102 -4.89 22.31 -6.12
CA TYR A 102 -3.82 21.58 -5.47
C TYR A 102 -2.50 21.88 -6.21
N ASP A 103 -1.46 22.23 -5.48
CA ASP A 103 -0.15 22.59 -6.02
C ASP A 103 0.86 21.46 -5.76
N ARG A 104 1.27 21.29 -4.53
CA ARG A 104 2.26 20.26 -4.14
C ARG A 104 1.95 19.68 -2.75
N GLY A 105 2.59 18.57 -2.42
CA GLY A 105 2.52 17.97 -1.07
C GLY A 105 3.56 16.90 -0.89
N ALA A 106 3.75 16.47 0.35
CA ALA A 106 4.67 15.38 0.65
C ALA A 106 4.16 14.53 1.81
N LEU A 107 4.65 13.29 1.83
CA LEU A 107 4.48 12.32 2.91
C LEU A 107 5.85 11.74 3.22
N ILE A 108 6.22 11.76 4.50
CA ILE A 108 7.44 11.14 5.01
C ILE A 108 7.05 9.94 5.86
N THR A 109 7.64 8.80 5.58
CA THR A 109 7.50 7.59 6.39
C THR A 109 8.87 7.09 6.84
N ARG A 110 8.92 6.51 8.03
CA ARG A 110 10.10 5.84 8.55
C ARG A 110 10.28 4.50 7.83
N GLU A 111 11.52 4.15 7.53
CA GLU A 111 11.85 2.82 6.98
C GLU A 111 11.40 1.71 7.93
N LEU A 112 10.89 0.66 7.36
CA LEU A 112 10.70 -0.63 8.03
C LEU A 112 12.01 -1.42 7.85
N PRO A 113 12.83 -1.55 8.90
CA PRO A 113 14.17 -2.14 8.76
C PRO A 113 14.06 -3.63 8.37
N ASN A 114 15.07 -4.11 7.63
CA ASN A 114 15.18 -5.51 7.21
C ASN A 114 13.94 -6.03 6.46
N THR A 115 13.28 -5.15 5.71
CA THR A 115 12.13 -5.55 4.88
C THR A 115 12.45 -5.50 3.40
N GLU A 116 11.79 -6.36 2.66
CA GLU A 116 11.79 -6.38 1.20
C GLU A 116 10.39 -6.61 0.66
N ASP A 117 10.09 -6.14 -0.54
CA ASP A 117 8.78 -6.38 -1.14
C ASP A 117 8.64 -7.79 -1.73
N LEU A 118 7.45 -8.36 -1.63
CA LEU A 118 7.19 -9.72 -2.12
C LEU A 118 7.35 -9.86 -3.65
N SER A 119 7.26 -8.76 -4.42
CA SER A 119 7.58 -8.80 -5.86
C SER A 119 9.07 -9.02 -6.11
N ALA A 120 9.94 -8.41 -5.30
CA ALA A 120 11.39 -8.63 -5.38
C ALA A 120 11.75 -10.06 -4.99
N VAL A 121 11.12 -10.59 -3.92
CA VAL A 121 11.22 -12.01 -3.53
C VAL A 121 10.83 -12.93 -4.68
N ALA A 122 9.70 -12.64 -5.34
CA ALA A 122 9.22 -13.43 -6.47
C ALA A 122 10.16 -13.34 -7.69
N LYS A 123 10.61 -12.12 -8.02
CA LYS A 123 11.47 -11.88 -9.20
C LYS A 123 12.80 -12.62 -9.15
N ARG A 124 13.40 -12.79 -7.96
CA ARG A 124 14.64 -13.54 -7.79
C ARG A 124 14.43 -15.04 -7.53
N GLU A 125 13.17 -15.51 -7.61
CA GLU A 125 12.81 -16.92 -7.38
C GLU A 125 13.33 -17.44 -6.02
N ASP A 126 13.14 -16.61 -4.98
CA ASP A 126 13.65 -16.88 -3.64
C ASP A 126 13.20 -18.27 -3.11
N PRO A 127 14.09 -19.11 -2.58
CA PRO A 127 13.76 -20.45 -2.08
C PRO A 127 12.65 -20.47 -1.03
N ARG A 128 12.45 -19.39 -0.28
CA ARG A 128 11.36 -19.25 0.71
C ARG A 128 9.98 -19.41 0.10
N LEU A 129 9.80 -19.14 -1.21
CA LEU A 129 8.53 -19.38 -1.91
C LEU A 129 8.19 -20.86 -2.07
N SER A 130 9.19 -21.74 -1.95
CA SER A 130 9.02 -23.20 -1.92
C SER A 130 8.79 -23.75 -0.50
N ASP A 131 9.10 -22.97 0.54
CA ASP A 131 8.83 -23.35 1.92
C ASP A 131 7.34 -23.18 2.25
N ARG A 132 6.66 -24.28 2.47
CA ARG A 132 5.22 -24.30 2.79
C ARG A 132 4.90 -23.57 4.09
N SER A 133 5.77 -23.60 5.09
CA SER A 133 5.55 -22.96 6.38
C SER A 133 5.64 -21.45 6.24
N TRP A 134 6.66 -20.96 5.54
CA TRP A 134 6.84 -19.53 5.26
C TRP A 134 5.68 -18.97 4.44
N VAL A 135 5.32 -19.65 3.33
CA VAL A 135 4.19 -19.25 2.46
C VAL A 135 2.87 -19.22 3.25
N ASP A 136 2.60 -20.21 4.10
CA ASP A 136 1.38 -20.25 4.91
C ASP A 136 1.36 -19.10 5.94
N THR A 137 2.49 -18.81 6.56
CA THR A 137 2.64 -17.70 7.53
C THR A 137 2.36 -16.33 6.86
N ILE A 138 2.95 -16.06 5.69
CA ILE A 138 2.70 -14.84 4.92
C ILE A 138 1.24 -14.78 4.45
N SER A 139 0.74 -15.89 3.86
CA SER A 139 -0.63 -15.97 3.33
C SER A 139 -1.69 -15.68 4.39
N ARG A 140 -1.54 -16.19 5.62
CA ARG A 140 -2.46 -15.92 6.73
C ARG A 140 -2.49 -14.44 7.10
N GLN A 141 -1.34 -13.78 7.15
CA GLN A 141 -1.25 -12.36 7.48
C GLN A 141 -1.91 -11.53 6.37
N VAL A 142 -1.55 -11.77 5.11
CA VAL A 142 -2.14 -11.07 3.96
C VAL A 142 -3.66 -11.29 3.89
N ALA A 143 -4.13 -12.52 4.12
CA ALA A 143 -5.56 -12.84 4.16
C ALA A 143 -6.28 -12.07 5.27
N ARG A 144 -5.70 -12.01 6.48
CA ARG A 144 -6.24 -11.27 7.63
C ARG A 144 -6.31 -9.78 7.35
N TYR A 145 -5.25 -9.17 6.81
CA TYR A 145 -5.19 -7.73 6.52
C TYR A 145 -6.17 -7.34 5.39
N THR A 146 -6.20 -8.14 4.32
CA THR A 146 -7.16 -7.97 3.23
C THR A 146 -8.60 -8.06 3.75
N ARG A 147 -8.88 -9.03 4.61
CA ARG A 147 -10.18 -9.18 5.24
C ARG A 147 -10.54 -8.00 6.13
N ALA A 148 -9.61 -7.54 6.98
CA ALA A 148 -9.83 -6.40 7.87
C ALA A 148 -10.23 -5.13 7.10
N MET A 149 -9.59 -4.85 5.95
CA MET A 149 -9.98 -3.75 5.07
C MET A 149 -11.39 -3.95 4.48
N HIS A 150 -11.65 -5.13 3.93
CA HIS A 150 -12.91 -5.40 3.22
C HIS A 150 -14.12 -5.42 4.16
N ASP A 151 -13.95 -5.85 5.42
CA ASP A 151 -14.99 -5.82 6.45
C ASP A 151 -15.37 -4.38 6.85
N GLN A 152 -14.46 -3.42 6.64
CA GLN A 152 -14.75 -1.98 6.77
C GLN A 152 -15.32 -1.36 5.48
N ASN A 153 -15.70 -2.13 4.48
CA ASN A 153 -16.12 -1.67 3.15
C ASN A 153 -15.04 -0.83 2.43
N PHE A 154 -13.78 -1.05 2.79
CA PHE A 154 -12.62 -0.38 2.22
C PHE A 154 -11.84 -1.33 1.32
N THR A 155 -11.33 -0.83 0.18
CA THR A 155 -10.44 -1.56 -0.72
C THR A 155 -9.17 -0.76 -0.98
N HIS A 156 -8.06 -1.46 -1.14
CA HIS A 156 -6.76 -0.88 -1.44
C HIS A 156 -6.69 -0.31 -2.87
N ASN A 157 -7.37 -0.97 -3.80
CA ASN A 157 -7.41 -0.68 -5.23
C ASN A 157 -6.09 -0.86 -6.00
N ASP A 158 -4.99 -1.18 -5.32
CA ASP A 158 -3.69 -1.57 -5.90
C ASP A 158 -2.97 -2.56 -4.98
N LEU A 159 -3.67 -3.61 -4.52
CA LEU A 159 -3.15 -4.61 -3.58
C LEU A 159 -2.23 -5.61 -4.29
N LYS A 160 -1.03 -5.13 -4.65
CA LYS A 160 0.00 -5.92 -5.35
C LYS A 160 1.08 -6.38 -4.40
N TRP A 161 1.81 -7.42 -4.77
CA TRP A 161 2.93 -7.97 -3.99
C TRP A 161 4.03 -6.93 -3.69
N ARG A 162 4.28 -5.97 -4.57
CA ARG A 162 5.24 -4.88 -4.34
C ARG A 162 4.83 -3.93 -3.19
N ASN A 163 3.56 -3.93 -2.81
CA ASN A 163 3.02 -3.12 -1.72
C ASN A 163 2.89 -3.92 -0.41
N LEU A 164 3.43 -5.14 -0.39
CA LEU A 164 3.54 -6.02 0.75
C LEU A 164 5.02 -6.23 1.06
N LEU A 165 5.50 -5.62 2.15
CA LEU A 165 6.85 -5.85 2.63
C LEU A 165 6.86 -7.03 3.61
N VAL A 166 7.95 -7.76 3.61
CA VAL A 166 8.18 -8.87 4.54
C VAL A 166 9.57 -8.72 5.17
N ASP A 167 9.67 -8.95 6.47
CA ASP A 167 10.93 -8.96 7.20
C ASP A 167 11.49 -10.39 7.41
N ASP A 168 12.66 -10.46 8.03
CA ASP A 168 13.34 -11.73 8.33
C ASP A 168 12.56 -12.63 9.29
N GLN A 169 11.60 -12.08 10.03
CA GLN A 169 10.72 -12.82 10.94
C GLN A 169 9.39 -13.23 10.26
N ALA A 170 9.29 -13.11 8.93
CA ALA A 170 8.09 -13.35 8.16
C ALA A 170 6.88 -12.51 8.62
N ARG A 171 7.11 -11.30 9.16
CA ARG A 171 6.04 -10.32 9.43
C ARG A 171 5.74 -9.53 8.16
N VAL A 172 4.47 -9.33 7.88
CA VAL A 172 4.02 -8.61 6.68
C VAL A 172 3.56 -7.20 7.04
N PHE A 173 3.99 -6.24 6.23
CA PHE A 173 3.60 -4.84 6.33
C PHE A 173 2.95 -4.40 5.02
N LEU A 174 1.86 -3.64 5.12
CA LEU A 174 1.13 -3.09 3.96
C LEU A 174 1.49 -1.62 3.78
N ILE A 175 1.93 -1.25 2.58
CA ILE A 175 2.36 0.11 2.24
C ILE A 175 1.66 0.65 1.00
N ASP A 176 1.86 1.94 0.70
CA ASP A 176 1.51 2.59 -0.57
C ASP A 176 0.03 2.49 -0.97
N CYS A 177 -0.86 3.13 -0.21
CA CYS A 177 -2.30 3.10 -0.47
C CYS A 177 -2.92 4.47 -0.83
N PRO A 178 -2.46 5.18 -1.86
CA PRO A 178 -3.04 6.48 -2.27
C PRO A 178 -4.42 6.34 -2.92
N ASN A 179 -4.74 5.17 -3.48
CA ASN A 179 -5.97 4.90 -4.22
C ASN A 179 -7.04 4.19 -3.37
N GLY A 180 -6.73 3.84 -2.12
CA GLY A 180 -7.66 3.16 -1.23
C GLY A 180 -8.89 3.99 -0.90
N ALA A 181 -10.06 3.37 -0.92
CA ALA A 181 -11.32 4.07 -0.71
C ALA A 181 -12.42 3.16 -0.16
N PHE A 182 -13.42 3.78 0.45
CA PHE A 182 -14.67 3.12 0.86
C PHE A 182 -15.63 3.01 -0.32
N TRP A 183 -16.32 1.90 -0.38
CA TRP A 183 -17.29 1.60 -1.44
C TRP A 183 -18.55 0.97 -0.85
N THR A 184 -19.64 1.02 -1.61
CA THR A 184 -20.91 0.40 -1.22
C THR A 184 -21.41 -0.54 -2.31
N SER A 185 -22.31 -1.46 -1.93
CA SER A 185 -23.09 -2.31 -2.84
C SER A 185 -22.27 -3.06 -3.92
N PHE A 186 -22.65 -2.93 -5.18
CA PHE A 186 -22.02 -3.64 -6.30
C PHE A 186 -20.59 -3.15 -6.57
N MET A 187 -20.31 -1.86 -6.37
CA MET A 187 -18.95 -1.30 -6.52
C MET A 187 -17.98 -1.93 -5.53
N LEU A 188 -18.41 -2.11 -4.28
CA LEU A 188 -17.59 -2.79 -3.28
C LEU A 188 -17.24 -4.22 -3.73
N ARG A 189 -18.24 -4.97 -4.22
CA ARG A 189 -18.00 -6.35 -4.70
C ARG A 189 -16.99 -6.39 -5.84
N TYR A 190 -17.11 -5.48 -6.80
CA TYR A 190 -16.17 -5.36 -7.91
C TYR A 190 -14.74 -5.02 -7.41
N ARG A 191 -14.62 -4.06 -6.51
CA ARG A 191 -13.32 -3.62 -5.96
C ARG A 191 -12.66 -4.69 -5.09
N ILE A 192 -13.42 -5.41 -4.28
CA ILE A 192 -12.95 -6.60 -3.55
C ILE A 192 -12.39 -7.65 -4.53
N THR A 193 -13.11 -7.93 -5.61
CA THR A 193 -12.63 -8.88 -6.63
C THR A 193 -11.33 -8.40 -7.26
N LYS A 194 -11.20 -7.09 -7.54
CA LYS A 194 -9.98 -6.49 -8.07
C LYS A 194 -8.79 -6.63 -7.10
N ASP A 195 -8.97 -6.35 -5.80
CA ASP A 195 -7.90 -6.48 -4.81
C ASP A 195 -7.39 -7.93 -4.72
N LEU A 196 -8.31 -8.90 -4.67
CA LEU A 196 -7.96 -10.33 -4.69
C LEU A 196 -7.25 -10.72 -6.00
N ALA A 197 -7.70 -10.21 -7.13
CA ALA A 197 -7.07 -10.46 -8.42
C ALA A 197 -5.68 -9.83 -8.53
N CYS A 198 -5.46 -8.65 -7.94
CA CYS A 198 -4.13 -8.03 -7.87
C CYS A 198 -3.14 -8.91 -7.09
N LEU A 199 -3.56 -9.55 -6.00
CA LEU A 199 -2.74 -10.53 -5.28
C LEU A 199 -2.49 -11.78 -6.13
N ASP A 200 -3.52 -12.28 -6.82
CA ASP A 200 -3.43 -13.47 -7.63
C ASP A 200 -2.60 -13.28 -8.91
N LYS A 201 -2.41 -12.03 -9.37
CA LYS A 201 -1.67 -11.73 -10.61
C LYS A 201 -0.24 -12.31 -10.60
N LEU A 202 0.48 -12.21 -9.49
CA LEU A 202 1.77 -12.89 -9.27
C LEU A 202 1.58 -14.26 -8.61
N GLY A 203 0.60 -14.40 -7.74
CA GLY A 203 0.32 -15.66 -7.04
C GLY A 203 0.14 -16.85 -7.96
N LYS A 204 -0.46 -16.67 -9.12
CA LYS A 204 -0.67 -17.75 -10.09
C LYS A 204 0.63 -18.37 -10.66
N TYR A 205 1.75 -17.62 -10.64
CA TYR A 205 3.04 -18.08 -11.15
C TYR A 205 3.94 -18.68 -10.07
N HIS A 206 3.79 -18.23 -8.81
CA HIS A 206 4.71 -18.58 -7.73
C HIS A 206 4.09 -19.48 -6.66
N LEU A 207 2.77 -19.63 -6.65
CA LEU A 207 2.04 -20.43 -5.67
C LEU A 207 1.23 -21.53 -6.35
N SER A 208 1.22 -22.72 -5.73
CA SER A 208 0.36 -23.82 -6.18
C SER A 208 -1.13 -23.46 -6.03
N ASN A 209 -1.98 -24.16 -6.79
CA ASN A 209 -3.43 -24.01 -6.67
C ASN A 209 -3.94 -24.29 -5.24
N THR A 210 -3.31 -25.23 -4.53
CA THR A 210 -3.65 -25.55 -3.13
C THR A 210 -3.31 -24.38 -2.20
N GLN A 211 -2.15 -23.72 -2.36
CA GLN A 211 -1.77 -22.57 -1.55
C GLN A 211 -2.70 -21.38 -1.82
N ARG A 212 -3.03 -21.10 -3.07
CA ARG A 212 -3.99 -20.04 -3.48
C ARG A 212 -5.39 -20.32 -2.94
N LEU A 213 -5.84 -21.57 -2.98
CA LEU A 213 -7.12 -21.99 -2.38
C LEU A 213 -7.11 -21.81 -0.86
N ARG A 214 -6.02 -22.18 -0.19
CA ARG A 214 -5.87 -22.00 1.26
C ARG A 214 -5.92 -20.54 1.65
N PHE A 215 -5.20 -19.66 0.93
CA PHE A 215 -5.31 -18.22 1.10
C PHE A 215 -6.76 -17.73 1.02
N TYR A 216 -7.50 -18.15 -0.01
CA TYR A 216 -8.89 -17.75 -0.16
C TYR A 216 -9.79 -18.23 0.99
N LEU A 217 -9.61 -19.46 1.44
CA LEU A 217 -10.34 -20.01 2.60
C LEU A 217 -10.01 -19.23 3.90
N GLN A 218 -8.75 -18.90 4.13
CA GLN A 218 -8.30 -18.06 5.24
C GLN A 218 -8.92 -16.66 5.18
N TYR A 219 -8.88 -16.03 4.02
CA TYR A 219 -9.53 -14.74 3.78
C TYR A 219 -11.04 -14.80 4.04
N ARG A 220 -11.71 -15.89 3.66
CA ARG A 220 -13.14 -16.09 3.89
C ARG A 220 -13.47 -16.61 5.31
N GLN A 221 -12.45 -16.95 6.11
CA GLN A 221 -12.61 -17.61 7.42
C GLN A 221 -13.51 -18.85 7.32
N ARG A 222 -13.22 -19.72 6.35
CA ARG A 222 -13.98 -20.94 6.06
C ARG A 222 -13.07 -22.12 5.84
N THR A 223 -13.58 -23.31 6.13
CA THR A 223 -12.88 -24.59 5.90
C THR A 223 -13.22 -25.20 4.54
N ARG A 224 -14.35 -24.80 3.93
CA ARG A 224 -14.82 -25.33 2.63
C ARG A 224 -15.45 -24.22 1.78
N LEU A 225 -15.34 -24.38 0.46
CA LEU A 225 -15.98 -23.49 -0.51
C LEU A 225 -17.48 -23.82 -0.66
N ASN A 226 -18.32 -22.79 -0.71
CA ASN A 226 -19.69 -22.92 -1.18
C ASN A 226 -19.82 -22.49 -2.65
N ALA A 227 -21.03 -22.57 -3.22
CA ALA A 227 -21.28 -22.21 -4.61
C ALA A 227 -20.95 -20.72 -4.92
N SER A 228 -21.23 -19.81 -3.98
CA SER A 228 -20.90 -18.38 -4.12
C SER A 228 -19.39 -18.14 -4.12
N ASP A 229 -18.63 -18.86 -3.28
CA ASP A 229 -17.18 -18.77 -3.24
C ASP A 229 -16.57 -19.26 -4.57
N LYS A 230 -17.06 -20.38 -5.11
CA LYS A 230 -16.61 -20.91 -6.42
C LYS A 230 -16.85 -19.91 -7.56
N LYS A 231 -18.02 -19.23 -7.58
CA LYS A 231 -18.31 -18.16 -8.54
C LYS A 231 -17.34 -16.98 -8.39
N ARG A 232 -17.08 -16.55 -7.15
CA ARG A 232 -16.16 -15.43 -6.87
C ARG A 232 -14.72 -15.75 -7.27
N ILE A 233 -14.23 -16.96 -6.97
CA ILE A 233 -12.88 -17.40 -7.38
C ILE A 233 -12.75 -17.33 -8.91
N ARG A 234 -13.73 -17.79 -9.67
CA ARG A 234 -13.72 -17.66 -11.13
C ARG A 234 -13.56 -16.21 -11.58
N HIS A 235 -14.32 -15.28 -10.98
CA HIS A 235 -14.19 -13.85 -11.29
C HIS A 235 -12.83 -13.26 -10.89
N VAL A 236 -12.21 -13.74 -9.81
CA VAL A 236 -10.85 -13.31 -9.40
C VAL A 236 -9.81 -13.78 -10.41
N VAL A 237 -9.85 -15.04 -10.79
CA VAL A 237 -8.87 -15.65 -11.71
C VAL A 237 -8.95 -15.03 -13.10
N SER A 238 -10.18 -14.80 -13.62
CA SER A 238 -10.40 -14.23 -14.96
C SER A 238 -10.38 -12.68 -14.99
N PHE A 239 -10.14 -11.99 -13.87
CA PHE A 239 -10.31 -10.54 -13.77
C PHE A 239 -9.45 -9.75 -14.76
N PHE A 240 -8.23 -10.21 -15.03
CA PHE A 240 -7.28 -9.57 -15.93
C PHE A 240 -7.19 -10.23 -17.31
N GLU A 241 -7.94 -11.29 -17.59
CA GLU A 241 -8.00 -11.89 -18.92
C GLU A 241 -8.49 -10.87 -19.96
N GLY A 242 -7.74 -10.73 -21.05
CA GLY A 242 -8.04 -9.75 -22.13
C GLY A 242 -7.80 -8.28 -21.74
N ARG A 243 -7.09 -8.00 -20.64
CA ARG A 243 -6.77 -6.63 -20.17
C ARG A 243 -5.27 -6.41 -19.96
N GLU A 244 -4.45 -7.26 -20.54
CA GLU A 244 -2.97 -7.15 -20.47
C GLU A 244 -2.45 -6.12 -21.46
#